data_4b5942bd2d88464986da9dcf8cac1247
#
_entry.id   4b5942bd2d88464986da9dcf8cac1247
#
_cell.length_a   1.000
_cell.length_b   1.000
_cell.length_c   1.000
_cell.angle_alpha   90.00
_cell.angle_beta   90.00
_cell.angle_gamma   90.00
#
_symmetry.space_group_name_H-M   'P 1'
#
loop_
_entity.id
_entity.type
_entity.pdbx_description
1 polymer ?
#
loop_
_entity_poly.entity_id
_entity_poly.type
_entity_poly.pdbx_seq_one_letter_code
_entity_poly.pdbx_strand_id
1 'polypeptide(L)'
;DFCMAHIRVGKYDMREKDEKVPLRHGVFGQETCGPGGIAYGMRSITGMLEIIDYMETYSPDCWMLNYSNPAAIVAEACRVLRPDAKVLNICDMPVGTLRRMSQIIDKNPADLEVRYFGLNHFGWWTSIKDKEGNEYIQQIREYVAQNGYLTQVEVDTQHTDPSWQETHKKAKDLLALTPEYLPNTYLKYYLYPDYVYDHMKEHPEYTRSNEVMEGREKRVFDHAKKIIEQGSAEGIAFEIDAHATFIVDLARAIAFNTHERMVMIVENNGAIANFPDDAMVEVPCIVGSDGPEALAQGKIPSFQQALMFQQVTVEKLVVEAYVEKSYQKMWQALTLSKTIPSAKVAKDLLDDLVSENGDYWPGLH
;
A
#
# COMPACT_ATOMS: atom_id res chain seq x y z
N ASP A 1 -20.70 10.11 -11.03
CA ASP A 1 -19.87 10.76 -10.01
C ASP A 1 -18.79 9.81 -9.49
N PHE A 2 -18.75 9.44 -8.18
CA PHE A 2 -17.68 8.63 -7.59
C PHE A 2 -18.23 7.45 -6.78
N CYS A 3 -17.56 6.30 -6.87
CA CYS A 3 -17.67 5.18 -5.95
C CYS A 3 -16.42 5.13 -5.07
N MET A 4 -16.58 5.16 -3.76
CA MET A 4 -15.45 5.01 -2.83
C MET A 4 -15.47 3.61 -2.25
N ALA A 5 -14.50 2.77 -2.64
CA ALA A 5 -14.38 1.41 -2.19
C ALA A 5 -13.33 1.29 -1.09
N HIS A 6 -13.74 0.78 0.07
CA HIS A 6 -12.86 0.50 1.20
C HIS A 6 -13.38 -0.74 1.93
N ILE A 7 -13.04 -1.90 1.39
CA ILE A 7 -13.52 -3.19 1.90
C ILE A 7 -12.40 -4.01 2.51
N ARG A 8 -12.79 -4.92 3.39
CA ARG A 8 -11.93 -5.98 3.92
C ARG A 8 -12.69 -7.30 3.91
N VAL A 9 -12.45 -8.10 2.87
CA VAL A 9 -13.04 -9.44 2.76
C VAL A 9 -12.50 -10.34 3.88
N GLY A 10 -13.41 -10.95 4.63
CA GLY A 10 -13.09 -11.77 5.81
C GLY A 10 -12.84 -10.97 7.09
N LYS A 11 -12.95 -9.64 7.05
CA LYS A 11 -12.85 -8.75 8.22
C LYS A 11 -11.54 -8.96 9.01
N TYR A 12 -11.58 -8.68 10.32
CA TYR A 12 -10.39 -8.80 11.18
C TYR A 12 -10.05 -10.24 11.52
N ASP A 13 -11.01 -11.16 11.54
CA ASP A 13 -10.73 -12.59 11.78
C ASP A 13 -9.77 -13.16 10.74
N MET A 14 -9.96 -12.78 9.47
CA MET A 14 -9.03 -13.21 8.42
C MET A 14 -7.73 -12.42 8.43
N ARG A 15 -7.75 -11.14 8.81
CA ARG A 15 -6.52 -10.37 9.00
C ARG A 15 -5.63 -10.99 10.09
N GLU A 16 -6.23 -11.43 11.18
CA GLU A 16 -5.51 -12.10 12.25
C GLU A 16 -4.82 -13.38 11.75
N LYS A 17 -5.50 -14.15 10.89
CA LYS A 17 -4.91 -15.32 10.22
C LYS A 17 -3.78 -14.93 9.26
N ASP A 18 -3.94 -13.87 8.46
CA ASP A 18 -2.89 -13.37 7.56
C ASP A 18 -1.61 -12.99 8.29
N GLU A 19 -1.74 -12.53 9.54
CA GLU A 19 -0.59 -12.15 10.36
C GLU A 19 -0.02 -13.33 11.16
N LYS A 20 -0.84 -14.29 11.61
CA LYS A 20 -0.43 -15.38 12.50
C LYS A 20 -0.04 -16.70 11.77
N VAL A 21 -0.68 -17.02 10.65
CA VAL A 21 -0.35 -18.24 9.91
C VAL A 21 1.11 -18.25 9.42
N PRO A 22 1.64 -17.18 8.82
CA PRO A 22 3.04 -17.15 8.40
C PRO A 22 4.03 -17.38 9.54
N LEU A 23 3.73 -16.92 10.75
CA LEU A 23 4.62 -17.09 11.91
C LEU A 23 4.86 -18.57 12.24
N ARG A 24 3.88 -19.45 12.01
CA ARG A 24 4.03 -20.89 12.20
C ARG A 24 5.10 -21.52 11.29
N HIS A 25 5.40 -20.85 10.17
CA HIS A 25 6.35 -21.27 9.15
C HIS A 25 7.69 -20.53 9.19
N GLY A 26 7.93 -19.74 10.26
CA GLY A 26 9.17 -18.98 10.40
C GLY A 26 9.24 -17.75 9.48
N VAL A 27 8.10 -17.23 9.04
CA VAL A 27 7.96 -16.06 8.18
C VAL A 27 7.08 -15.03 8.88
N PHE A 28 7.40 -13.75 8.73
CA PHE A 28 6.54 -12.70 9.30
C PHE A 28 5.17 -12.66 8.60
N GLY A 29 4.13 -12.25 9.32
CA GLY A 29 2.81 -11.97 8.78
C GLY A 29 2.49 -10.47 8.83
N GLN A 30 2.00 -9.93 7.72
CA GLN A 30 1.59 -8.53 7.61
C GLN A 30 0.43 -8.42 6.61
N GLU A 31 -0.50 -7.51 6.84
CA GLU A 31 -1.76 -7.44 6.10
C GLU A 31 -1.62 -7.09 4.61
N THR A 32 -0.54 -6.43 4.20
CA THR A 32 -0.39 -5.92 2.82
C THR A 32 0.91 -6.35 2.15
N CYS A 33 1.86 -6.89 2.91
CA CYS A 33 3.16 -7.30 2.43
C CYS A 33 3.41 -8.79 2.70
N GLY A 34 4.22 -9.43 1.83
CA GLY A 34 4.58 -10.83 2.00
C GLY A 34 3.38 -11.78 1.93
N PRO A 35 3.46 -12.95 2.59
CA PRO A 35 2.44 -14.00 2.46
C PRO A 35 1.06 -13.60 2.97
N GLY A 36 0.99 -12.81 4.04
CA GLY A 36 -0.27 -12.28 4.54
C GLY A 36 -0.94 -11.33 3.53
N GLY A 37 -0.14 -10.44 2.92
CA GLY A 37 -0.62 -9.59 1.84
C GLY A 37 -1.09 -10.37 0.62
N ILE A 38 -0.37 -11.42 0.23
CA ILE A 38 -0.78 -12.32 -0.86
C ILE A 38 -2.11 -12.99 -0.53
N ALA A 39 -2.28 -13.51 0.69
CA ALA A 39 -3.51 -14.14 1.11
C ALA A 39 -4.71 -13.17 1.11
N TYR A 40 -4.51 -11.99 1.63
CA TYR A 40 -5.53 -10.94 1.61
C TYR A 40 -5.84 -10.47 0.19
N GLY A 41 -4.84 -10.36 -0.70
CA GLY A 41 -5.01 -9.98 -2.10
C GLY A 41 -5.95 -10.93 -2.83
N MET A 42 -5.75 -12.23 -2.71
CA MET A 42 -6.63 -13.25 -3.29
C MET A 42 -8.09 -13.08 -2.87
N ARG A 43 -8.35 -12.75 -1.61
CA ARG A 43 -9.72 -12.47 -1.14
C ARG A 43 -10.26 -11.16 -1.67
N SER A 44 -9.41 -10.12 -1.69
CA SER A 44 -9.82 -8.78 -2.12
C SER A 44 -10.24 -8.72 -3.58
N ILE A 45 -9.62 -9.51 -4.46
CA ILE A 45 -9.96 -9.57 -5.90
C ILE A 45 -11.46 -9.84 -6.07
N THR A 46 -11.98 -10.90 -5.45
CA THR A 46 -13.40 -11.27 -5.60
C THR A 46 -14.34 -10.13 -5.18
N GLY A 47 -14.09 -9.53 -4.01
CA GLY A 47 -14.93 -8.45 -3.51
C GLY A 47 -14.87 -7.18 -4.37
N MET A 48 -13.70 -6.88 -4.93
CA MET A 48 -13.54 -5.74 -5.82
C MET A 48 -14.24 -5.93 -7.16
N LEU A 49 -14.13 -7.11 -7.76
CA LEU A 49 -14.85 -7.42 -9.01
C LEU A 49 -16.37 -7.30 -8.85
N GLU A 50 -16.90 -7.77 -7.71
CA GLU A 50 -18.33 -7.62 -7.42
C GLU A 50 -18.77 -6.15 -7.35
N ILE A 51 -17.99 -5.28 -6.70
CA ILE A 51 -18.28 -3.84 -6.63
C ILE A 51 -18.18 -3.21 -8.02
N ILE A 52 -17.18 -3.56 -8.81
CA ILE A 52 -17.02 -3.05 -10.18
C ILE A 52 -18.22 -3.46 -11.05
N ASP A 53 -18.68 -4.70 -10.96
CA ASP A 53 -19.84 -5.19 -11.71
C ASP A 53 -21.11 -4.38 -11.35
N TYR A 54 -21.30 -4.05 -10.06
CA TYR A 54 -22.37 -3.14 -9.65
C TYR A 54 -22.18 -1.72 -10.18
N MET A 55 -20.97 -1.21 -10.13
CA MET A 55 -20.64 0.13 -10.64
C MET A 55 -20.92 0.21 -12.14
N GLU A 56 -20.47 -0.74 -12.94
CA GLU A 56 -20.72 -0.80 -14.37
C GLU A 56 -22.23 -0.93 -14.71
N THR A 57 -22.98 -1.65 -13.86
CA THR A 57 -24.42 -1.82 -14.04
C THR A 57 -25.23 -0.56 -13.74
N TYR A 58 -24.90 0.13 -12.62
CA TYR A 58 -25.76 1.20 -12.11
C TYR A 58 -25.19 2.61 -12.35
N SER A 59 -23.90 2.74 -12.62
CA SER A 59 -23.22 4.02 -12.83
C SER A 59 -21.95 3.86 -13.68
N PRO A 60 -22.07 3.50 -14.97
CA PRO A 60 -20.95 3.11 -15.83
C PRO A 60 -19.92 4.22 -16.07
N ASP A 61 -20.31 5.48 -15.92
CA ASP A 61 -19.40 6.64 -16.07
C ASP A 61 -18.68 7.01 -14.78
N CYS A 62 -18.95 6.30 -13.68
CA CYS A 62 -18.42 6.59 -12.36
C CYS A 62 -16.92 6.25 -12.26
N TRP A 63 -16.16 7.09 -11.57
CA TRP A 63 -14.81 6.75 -11.11
C TRP A 63 -14.88 5.99 -9.80
N MET A 64 -14.21 4.86 -9.70
CA MET A 64 -13.97 4.17 -8.44
C MET A 64 -12.65 4.60 -7.83
N LEU A 65 -12.69 5.16 -6.62
CA LEU A 65 -11.52 5.43 -5.79
C LEU A 65 -11.39 4.28 -4.80
N ASN A 66 -10.52 3.32 -5.10
CA ASN A 66 -10.34 2.13 -4.28
C ASN A 66 -9.21 2.29 -3.28
N TYR A 67 -9.55 2.23 -2.00
CA TYR A 67 -8.61 2.26 -0.87
C TYR A 67 -8.41 0.88 -0.21
N SER A 68 -8.94 -0.18 -0.84
CA SER A 68 -8.80 -1.55 -0.32
C SER A 68 -7.41 -2.10 -0.62
N ASN A 69 -6.88 -2.85 0.32
CA ASN A 69 -5.55 -3.45 0.24
C ASN A 69 -5.60 -4.95 -0.12
N PRO A 70 -4.49 -5.51 -0.57
CA PRO A 70 -3.24 -4.86 -1.03
C PRO A 70 -3.44 -4.16 -2.36
N ALA A 71 -3.20 -2.84 -2.39
CA ALA A 71 -3.53 -2.03 -3.56
C ALA A 71 -2.81 -2.49 -4.84
N ALA A 72 -1.57 -2.98 -4.77
CA ALA A 72 -0.84 -3.47 -5.93
C ALA A 72 -1.50 -4.70 -6.57
N ILE A 73 -1.85 -5.73 -5.78
CA ILE A 73 -2.50 -6.95 -6.30
C ILE A 73 -3.89 -6.61 -6.84
N VAL A 74 -4.65 -5.77 -6.15
CA VAL A 74 -5.97 -5.33 -6.60
C VAL A 74 -5.87 -4.51 -7.89
N ALA A 75 -4.88 -3.63 -8.00
CA ALA A 75 -4.65 -2.84 -9.22
C ALA A 75 -4.34 -3.74 -10.42
N GLU A 76 -3.45 -4.72 -10.25
CA GLU A 76 -3.15 -5.70 -11.30
C GLU A 76 -4.38 -6.52 -11.68
N ALA A 77 -5.19 -6.95 -10.70
CA ALA A 77 -6.43 -7.66 -10.97
C ALA A 77 -7.45 -6.81 -11.75
N CYS A 78 -7.62 -5.54 -11.38
CA CYS A 78 -8.49 -4.61 -12.11
C CYS A 78 -8.01 -4.40 -13.54
N ARG A 79 -6.69 -4.18 -13.74
CA ARG A 79 -6.07 -4.03 -15.06
C ARG A 79 -6.36 -5.22 -15.97
N VAL A 80 -6.24 -6.44 -15.45
CA VAL A 80 -6.40 -7.68 -16.24
C VAL A 80 -7.86 -8.04 -16.45
N LEU A 81 -8.72 -7.89 -15.43
CA LEU A 81 -10.06 -8.46 -15.42
C LEU A 81 -11.17 -7.44 -15.73
N ARG A 82 -10.88 -6.15 -15.58
CA ARG A 82 -11.79 -5.04 -15.85
C ARG A 82 -11.05 -3.85 -16.48
N PRO A 83 -10.38 -4.04 -17.64
CA PRO A 83 -9.47 -3.03 -18.22
C PRO A 83 -10.18 -1.73 -18.60
N ASP A 84 -11.48 -1.79 -18.88
CA ASP A 84 -12.29 -0.62 -19.27
C ASP A 84 -12.92 0.11 -18.09
N ALA A 85 -12.86 -0.46 -16.88
CA ALA A 85 -13.43 0.16 -15.69
C ALA A 85 -12.55 1.32 -15.19
N LYS A 86 -13.19 2.45 -14.89
CA LYS A 86 -12.51 3.63 -14.32
C LYS A 86 -12.17 3.42 -12.85
N VAL A 87 -11.14 2.61 -12.55
CA VAL A 87 -10.71 2.28 -11.19
C VAL A 87 -9.35 2.86 -10.90
N LEU A 88 -9.26 3.68 -9.86
CA LEU A 88 -8.01 4.17 -9.29
C LEU A 88 -7.75 3.48 -7.96
N ASN A 89 -6.69 2.68 -7.91
CA ASN A 89 -6.20 2.09 -6.67
C ASN A 89 -5.26 3.08 -6.01
N ILE A 90 -5.54 3.46 -4.78
CA ILE A 90 -4.86 4.56 -4.09
C ILE A 90 -4.26 4.12 -2.76
N CYS A 91 -3.15 4.75 -2.40
CA CYS A 91 -2.50 4.59 -1.11
C CYS A 91 -1.99 5.95 -0.61
N ASP A 92 -2.17 6.20 0.67
CA ASP A 92 -1.73 7.44 1.32
C ASP A 92 -0.29 7.38 1.85
N MET A 93 0.37 6.23 1.78
CA MET A 93 1.75 6.08 2.27
C MET A 93 2.71 7.14 1.68
N PRO A 94 2.70 7.44 0.36
CA PRO A 94 3.51 8.51 -0.18
C PRO A 94 3.14 9.88 0.41
N VAL A 95 1.85 10.15 0.62
CA VAL A 95 1.36 11.42 1.18
C VAL A 95 1.81 11.59 2.64
N GLY A 96 1.64 10.54 3.46
CA GLY A 96 2.09 10.53 4.84
C GLY A 96 3.61 10.72 4.97
N THR A 97 4.38 10.05 4.10
CA THR A 97 5.84 10.20 4.09
C THR A 97 6.25 11.61 3.63
N LEU A 98 5.59 12.16 2.62
CA LEU A 98 5.87 13.54 2.16
C LEU A 98 5.59 14.57 3.25
N ARG A 99 4.51 14.42 4.02
CA ARG A 99 4.22 15.29 5.17
C ARG A 99 5.35 15.26 6.21
N ARG A 100 5.91 14.08 6.51
CA ARG A 100 7.06 13.98 7.42
C ARG A 100 8.31 14.65 6.84
N MET A 101 8.57 14.42 5.56
CA MET A 101 9.69 15.08 4.88
C MET A 101 9.53 16.60 4.84
N SER A 102 8.32 17.09 4.61
CA SER A 102 8.04 18.54 4.62
C SER A 102 8.29 19.19 5.98
N GLN A 103 8.05 18.48 7.08
CA GLN A 103 8.37 18.95 8.43
C GLN A 103 9.88 19.00 8.68
N ILE A 104 10.66 18.04 8.16
CA ILE A 104 12.12 18.05 8.28
C ILE A 104 12.71 19.33 7.68
N ILE A 105 12.08 19.86 6.63
CA ILE A 105 12.57 21.05 5.89
C ILE A 105 11.75 22.31 6.16
N ASP A 106 10.79 22.27 7.09
CA ASP A 106 9.88 23.37 7.44
C ASP A 106 9.18 23.98 6.22
N LYS A 107 8.54 23.12 5.41
CA LYS A 107 7.78 23.50 4.22
C LYS A 107 6.36 22.96 4.27
N ASN A 108 5.44 23.63 3.54
CA ASN A 108 4.11 23.09 3.33
C ASN A 108 4.17 21.97 2.26
N PRO A 109 3.66 20.75 2.53
CA PRO A 109 3.67 19.67 1.54
C PRO A 109 2.96 20.02 0.23
N ALA A 110 1.95 20.91 0.24
CA ALA A 110 1.26 21.38 -0.95
C ALA A 110 2.13 22.27 -1.89
N ASP A 111 3.25 22.75 -1.40
CA ASP A 111 4.20 23.54 -2.19
C ASP A 111 5.38 22.71 -2.73
N LEU A 112 5.35 21.39 -2.49
CA LEU A 112 6.43 20.49 -2.88
C LEU A 112 6.08 19.70 -4.15
N GLU A 113 7.01 19.69 -5.07
CA GLU A 113 7.02 18.83 -6.24
C GLU A 113 7.99 17.67 -6.02
N VAL A 114 7.50 16.46 -6.23
CA VAL A 114 8.28 15.25 -5.96
C VAL A 114 8.55 14.44 -7.23
N ARG A 115 9.67 13.72 -7.22
CA ARG A 115 9.92 12.58 -8.09
C ARG A 115 10.03 11.34 -7.24
N TYR A 116 9.30 10.32 -7.67
CA TYR A 116 9.19 9.04 -6.97
C TYR A 116 9.01 7.94 -8.00
N PHE A 117 9.61 6.81 -7.79
CA PHE A 117 9.36 5.62 -8.59
C PHE A 117 9.24 4.40 -7.68
N GLY A 118 8.36 3.49 -8.05
CA GLY A 118 8.18 2.26 -7.30
C GLY A 118 6.95 1.47 -7.70
N LEU A 119 6.63 0.50 -6.86
CA LEU A 119 5.33 -0.16 -6.77
C LEU A 119 4.66 0.29 -5.48
N ASN A 120 3.39 0.00 -5.29
CA ASN A 120 2.75 0.31 -4.03
C ASN A 120 3.50 -0.35 -2.85
N HIS A 121 3.81 0.43 -1.82
CA HIS A 121 4.63 0.03 -0.66
C HIS A 121 6.09 -0.35 -0.99
N PHE A 122 6.58 -0.07 -2.19
CA PHE A 122 7.87 -0.55 -2.66
C PHE A 122 8.55 0.48 -3.58
N GLY A 123 9.04 1.58 -3.04
CA GLY A 123 9.54 2.66 -3.89
C GLY A 123 10.55 3.60 -3.23
N TRP A 124 10.99 4.59 -4.02
CA TRP A 124 12.05 5.54 -3.66
C TRP A 124 11.79 6.94 -4.18
N TRP A 125 12.09 7.92 -3.34
CA TRP A 125 12.07 9.33 -3.69
C TRP A 125 13.43 9.74 -4.26
N THR A 126 13.42 10.49 -5.37
CA THR A 126 14.63 10.90 -6.08
C THR A 126 14.82 12.42 -6.10
N SER A 127 13.76 13.20 -5.88
CA SER A 127 13.81 14.66 -5.83
C SER A 127 12.62 15.19 -5.05
N ILE A 128 12.83 16.25 -4.31
CA ILE A 128 11.82 17.00 -3.59
C ILE A 128 12.16 18.48 -3.72
N LYS A 129 11.36 19.20 -4.51
CA LYS A 129 11.59 20.62 -4.82
C LYS A 129 10.41 21.47 -4.37
N ASP A 130 10.68 22.72 -4.05
CA ASP A 130 9.62 23.72 -3.94
C ASP A 130 9.26 24.31 -5.32
N LYS A 131 8.25 25.18 -5.35
CA LYS A 131 7.78 25.85 -6.57
C LYS A 131 8.82 26.81 -7.18
N GLU A 132 9.80 27.24 -6.41
CA GLU A 132 10.94 28.05 -6.85
C GLU A 132 12.06 27.19 -7.46
N GLY A 133 11.96 25.85 -7.37
CA GLY A 133 12.91 24.90 -7.91
C GLY A 133 14.08 24.54 -6.97
N ASN A 134 14.03 24.96 -5.70
CA ASN A 134 15.04 24.57 -4.72
C ASN A 134 14.92 23.10 -4.38
N GLU A 135 16.02 22.34 -4.42
CA GLU A 135 16.07 20.90 -4.16
C GLU A 135 16.41 20.61 -2.70
N TYR A 136 15.60 19.79 -2.03
CA TYR A 136 15.73 19.46 -0.60
C TYR A 136 16.11 18.01 -0.32
N ILE A 137 16.23 17.16 -1.34
CA ILE A 137 16.46 15.72 -1.15
C ILE A 137 17.73 15.43 -0.29
N GLN A 138 18.79 16.22 -0.49
CA GLN A 138 20.04 16.04 0.24
C GLN A 138 19.86 16.35 1.74
N GLN A 139 19.22 17.47 2.08
CA GLN A 139 18.94 17.85 3.47
C GLN A 139 18.09 16.79 4.17
N ILE A 140 17.08 16.26 3.50
CA ILE A 140 16.21 15.23 4.05
C ILE A 140 16.99 13.92 4.25
N ARG A 141 17.86 13.52 3.30
CA ARG A 141 18.71 12.32 3.44
C ARG A 141 19.64 12.41 4.64
N GLU A 142 20.28 13.57 4.84
CA GLU A 142 21.17 13.81 5.99
C GLU A 142 20.41 13.68 7.32
N TYR A 143 19.19 14.20 7.38
CA TYR A 143 18.34 14.04 8.56
C TYR A 143 17.92 12.58 8.77
N VAL A 144 17.42 11.92 7.72
CA VAL A 144 16.94 10.53 7.77
C VAL A 144 18.07 9.55 8.12
N ALA A 145 19.28 9.78 7.67
CA ALA A 145 20.46 8.98 8.04
C ALA A 145 20.72 8.96 9.56
N GLN A 146 20.33 10.00 10.28
CA GLN A 146 20.51 10.11 11.73
C GLN A 146 19.26 9.72 12.50
N ASN A 147 18.07 10.11 12.04
CA ASN A 147 16.83 10.09 12.80
C ASN A 147 15.75 9.15 12.22
N GLY A 148 15.95 8.62 11.00
CA GLY A 148 14.85 8.04 10.23
C GLY A 148 13.84 9.14 9.84
N TYR A 149 12.59 8.75 9.61
CA TYR A 149 11.49 9.71 9.39
C TYR A 149 10.83 10.18 10.70
N LEU A 150 11.50 10.02 11.83
CA LEU A 150 10.99 10.55 13.10
C LEU A 150 11.16 12.07 13.13
N THR A 151 10.07 12.79 13.40
CA THR A 151 10.05 14.24 13.54
C THR A 151 9.65 14.61 14.97
N GLN A 152 9.98 15.83 15.42
CA GLN A 152 9.63 16.28 16.77
C GLN A 152 8.20 16.83 16.86
N VAL A 153 7.53 17.02 15.70
CA VAL A 153 6.18 17.57 15.62
C VAL A 153 5.20 16.41 15.50
N GLU A 154 4.21 16.35 16.35
CA GLU A 154 3.08 15.42 16.22
C GLU A 154 2.29 15.76 14.96
N VAL A 155 2.25 14.82 14.00
CA VAL A 155 1.59 15.01 12.71
C VAL A 155 0.24 14.33 12.67
N ASP A 156 0.14 13.21 13.38
CA ASP A 156 -1.01 12.30 13.35
C ASP A 156 -0.93 11.27 14.49
N THR A 157 -1.96 10.43 14.61
CA THR A 157 -1.99 9.32 15.57
C THR A 157 -0.89 8.28 15.37
N GLN A 158 -0.23 8.24 14.21
CA GLN A 158 0.90 7.35 13.94
C GLN A 158 2.16 7.78 14.72
N HIS A 159 2.23 9.03 15.15
CA HIS A 159 3.41 9.53 15.86
C HIS A 159 3.61 8.86 17.22
N THR A 160 2.53 8.53 17.90
CA THR A 160 2.56 7.87 19.24
C THR A 160 2.49 6.35 19.17
N ASP A 161 2.18 5.77 18.01
CA ASP A 161 2.06 4.33 17.81
C ASP A 161 3.45 3.67 17.73
N PRO A 162 3.82 2.76 18.65
CA PRO A 162 5.15 2.15 18.70
C PRO A 162 5.55 1.43 17.41
N SER A 163 4.61 0.78 16.73
CA SER A 163 4.86 0.07 15.47
C SER A 163 5.24 1.04 14.34
N TRP A 164 4.61 2.22 14.28
CA TRP A 164 4.95 3.26 13.32
C TRP A 164 6.26 3.97 13.66
N GLN A 165 6.52 4.22 14.94
CA GLN A 165 7.81 4.78 15.37
C GLN A 165 8.97 3.87 14.97
N GLU A 166 8.85 2.57 15.21
CA GLU A 166 9.81 1.56 14.78
C GLU A 166 9.98 1.58 13.25
N THR A 167 8.88 1.61 12.51
CA THR A 167 8.86 1.65 11.04
C THR A 167 9.61 2.88 10.52
N HIS A 168 9.36 4.06 11.08
CA HIS A 168 10.06 5.29 10.68
C HIS A 168 11.53 5.31 11.07
N LYS A 169 11.88 4.74 12.21
CA LYS A 169 13.27 4.59 12.65
C LYS A 169 14.07 3.68 11.70
N LYS A 170 13.47 2.59 11.22
CA LYS A 170 14.11 1.63 10.31
C LYS A 170 14.48 2.23 8.94
N ALA A 171 13.90 3.37 8.57
CA ALA A 171 14.29 4.11 7.36
C ALA A 171 15.78 4.46 7.29
N LYS A 172 16.49 4.53 8.42
CA LYS A 172 17.95 4.72 8.48
C LYS A 172 18.68 3.57 7.78
N ASP A 173 18.32 2.34 8.13
CA ASP A 173 18.98 1.14 7.60
C ASP A 173 18.63 0.96 6.10
N LEU A 174 17.39 1.29 5.72
CA LEU A 174 16.97 1.30 4.32
C LEU A 174 17.74 2.33 3.51
N LEU A 175 17.94 3.53 4.05
CA LEU A 175 18.73 4.58 3.40
C LEU A 175 20.20 4.20 3.30
N ALA A 176 20.77 3.54 4.32
CA ALA A 176 22.16 3.07 4.27
C ALA A 176 22.41 2.07 3.14
N LEU A 177 21.40 1.26 2.78
CA LEU A 177 21.50 0.33 1.65
C LEU A 177 21.43 1.03 0.28
N THR A 178 20.67 2.12 0.17
CA THR A 178 20.49 2.89 -1.07
C THR A 178 20.62 4.39 -0.81
N PRO A 179 21.86 4.88 -0.51
CA PRO A 179 22.06 6.22 0.04
C PRO A 179 21.72 7.37 -0.92
N GLU A 180 21.55 7.07 -2.22
CA GLU A 180 21.17 8.05 -3.23
C GLU A 180 19.67 8.41 -3.19
N TYR A 181 18.82 7.53 -2.62
CA TYR A 181 17.36 7.64 -2.69
C TYR A 181 16.71 7.48 -1.32
N LEU A 182 15.73 8.33 -1.03
CA LEU A 182 14.93 8.18 0.19
C LEU A 182 13.96 6.99 0.04
N PRO A 183 13.97 6.03 0.96
CA PRO A 183 13.16 4.83 0.84
C PRO A 183 11.71 5.03 1.28
N ASN A 184 10.78 4.31 0.64
CA ASN A 184 9.49 4.00 1.26
C ASN A 184 9.73 3.10 2.48
N THR A 185 9.07 3.40 3.59
CA THR A 185 9.31 2.70 4.87
C THR A 185 8.90 1.23 4.86
N TYR A 186 7.94 0.84 4.00
CA TYR A 186 7.52 -0.55 3.86
C TYR A 186 8.54 -1.45 3.17
N LEU A 187 9.58 -0.89 2.55
CA LEU A 187 10.73 -1.67 2.10
C LEU A 187 11.37 -2.50 3.21
N LYS A 188 11.16 -2.15 4.49
CA LYS A 188 11.63 -2.96 5.62
C LYS A 188 11.11 -4.40 5.58
N TYR A 189 9.88 -4.62 5.15
CA TYR A 189 9.27 -5.95 5.06
C TYR A 189 9.95 -6.83 4.01
N TYR A 190 10.46 -6.23 2.95
CA TYR A 190 11.10 -6.93 1.84
C TYR A 190 12.62 -7.06 2.00
N LEU A 191 13.26 -6.07 2.62
CA LEU A 191 14.72 -6.02 2.72
C LEU A 191 15.27 -6.49 4.07
N TYR A 192 14.42 -6.51 5.09
CA TYR A 192 14.75 -6.98 6.45
C TYR A 192 13.64 -7.89 7.01
N PRO A 193 13.23 -8.94 6.26
CA PRO A 193 12.14 -9.82 6.69
C PRO A 193 12.47 -10.61 7.97
N ASP A 194 13.73 -10.94 8.19
CA ASP A 194 14.28 -11.56 9.40
C ASP A 194 14.06 -10.68 10.63
N TYR A 195 14.40 -9.40 10.52
CA TYR A 195 14.17 -8.43 11.60
C TYR A 195 12.70 -8.32 11.98
N VAL A 196 11.80 -8.27 10.98
CA VAL A 196 10.35 -8.20 11.22
C VAL A 196 9.86 -9.48 11.90
N TYR A 197 10.30 -10.65 11.41
CA TYR A 197 9.94 -11.94 11.99
C TYR A 197 10.43 -12.07 13.44
N ASP A 198 11.68 -11.71 13.70
CA ASP A 198 12.29 -11.79 15.05
C ASP A 198 11.50 -10.97 16.07
N HIS A 199 10.97 -9.80 15.68
CA HIS A 199 10.10 -8.98 16.51
C HIS A 199 8.73 -9.63 16.77
N MET A 200 8.12 -10.19 15.72
CA MET A 200 6.78 -10.76 15.81
C MET A 200 6.74 -12.10 16.55
N LYS A 201 7.80 -12.92 16.45
CA LYS A 201 7.87 -14.23 17.11
C LYS A 201 7.95 -14.16 18.64
N GLU A 202 8.26 -12.99 19.21
CA GLU A 202 8.28 -12.78 20.66
C GLU A 202 6.87 -12.84 21.26
N HIS A 203 5.85 -12.39 20.48
CA HIS A 203 4.46 -12.37 20.87
C HIS A 203 3.54 -12.84 19.72
N PRO A 204 3.64 -14.11 19.29
CA PRO A 204 2.92 -14.58 18.10
C PRO A 204 1.40 -14.63 18.28
N GLU A 205 0.91 -14.59 19.50
CA GLU A 205 -0.51 -14.54 19.85
C GLU A 205 -1.11 -13.14 19.77
N TYR A 206 -0.27 -12.08 19.79
CA TYR A 206 -0.69 -10.69 19.79
C TYR A 206 0.03 -9.90 18.69
N THR A 207 -0.62 -9.76 17.57
CA THR A 207 -0.08 -9.09 16.38
C THR A 207 -0.73 -7.71 16.15
N ARG A 208 -0.33 -7.03 15.10
CA ARG A 208 -0.90 -5.71 14.75
C ARG A 208 -2.42 -5.74 14.57
N SER A 209 -2.99 -6.85 14.10
CA SER A 209 -4.45 -7.01 14.00
C SER A 209 -5.14 -6.84 15.36
N ASN A 210 -4.56 -7.43 16.41
CA ASN A 210 -5.08 -7.34 17.77
C ASN A 210 -5.01 -5.90 18.29
N GLU A 211 -3.90 -5.20 18.11
CA GLU A 211 -3.76 -3.78 18.48
C GLU A 211 -4.82 -2.90 17.78
N VAL A 212 -5.06 -3.13 16.49
CA VAL A 212 -6.04 -2.35 15.72
C VAL A 212 -7.46 -2.62 16.20
N MET A 213 -7.83 -3.89 16.48
CA MET A 213 -9.15 -4.26 17.00
C MET A 213 -9.41 -3.63 18.36
N GLU A 214 -8.45 -3.71 19.29
CA GLU A 214 -8.59 -3.18 20.63
C GLU A 214 -8.56 -1.64 20.68
N GLY A 215 -7.84 -1.01 19.78
CA GLY A 215 -7.66 0.44 19.71
C GLY A 215 -8.59 1.14 18.74
N ARG A 216 -8.23 1.10 17.45
CA ARG A 216 -8.88 1.90 16.40
C ARG A 216 -10.31 1.46 16.12
N GLU A 217 -10.54 0.18 15.95
CA GLU A 217 -11.88 -0.36 15.65
C GLU A 217 -12.83 -0.07 16.80
N LYS A 218 -12.41 -0.41 18.03
CA LYS A 218 -13.20 -0.15 19.22
C LYS A 218 -13.61 1.33 19.34
N ARG A 219 -12.66 2.26 19.10
CA ARG A 219 -12.95 3.70 19.15
C ARG A 219 -14.01 4.11 18.12
N VAL A 220 -13.94 3.60 16.89
CA VAL A 220 -14.93 3.88 15.84
C VAL A 220 -16.32 3.40 16.26
N PHE A 221 -16.43 2.19 16.77
CA PHE A 221 -17.72 1.66 17.25
C PHE A 221 -18.25 2.43 18.48
N ASP A 222 -17.39 2.81 19.42
CA ASP A 222 -17.78 3.62 20.57
C ASP A 222 -18.31 5.00 20.14
N HIS A 223 -17.69 5.65 19.14
CA HIS A 223 -18.18 6.90 18.55
C HIS A 223 -19.52 6.71 17.84
N ALA A 224 -19.63 5.68 16.99
CA ALA A 224 -20.87 5.36 16.30
C ALA A 224 -22.03 5.11 17.27
N LYS A 225 -21.78 4.37 18.34
CA LYS A 225 -22.77 4.13 19.40
C LYS A 225 -23.24 5.42 20.06
N LYS A 226 -22.32 6.32 20.43
CA LYS A 226 -22.67 7.63 21.00
C LYS A 226 -23.52 8.45 20.04
N ILE A 227 -23.17 8.48 18.73
CA ILE A 227 -23.96 9.19 17.72
C ILE A 227 -25.38 8.64 17.63
N ILE A 228 -25.54 7.32 17.65
CA ILE A 228 -26.85 6.67 17.63
C ILE A 228 -27.65 7.02 18.89
N GLU A 229 -27.04 6.93 20.07
CA GLU A 229 -27.68 7.21 21.34
C GLU A 229 -28.15 8.67 21.50
N GLN A 230 -27.35 9.63 21.01
CA GLN A 230 -27.70 11.05 21.12
C GLN A 230 -28.39 11.63 19.88
N GLY A 231 -28.50 10.86 18.80
CA GLY A 231 -29.15 11.26 17.54
C GLY A 231 -28.40 12.32 16.74
N SER A 232 -27.15 12.65 17.11
CA SER A 232 -26.32 13.62 16.41
C SER A 232 -24.83 13.33 16.58
N ALA A 233 -23.98 13.90 15.70
CA ALA A 233 -22.51 13.82 15.82
C ALA A 233 -21.93 15.01 16.63
N GLU A 234 -22.77 15.86 17.22
CA GLU A 234 -22.33 17.05 17.95
C GLU A 234 -21.48 16.66 19.17
N GLY A 235 -20.34 17.31 19.35
CA GLY A 235 -19.40 17.04 20.44
C GLY A 235 -18.53 15.82 20.25
N ILE A 236 -18.63 15.10 19.12
CA ILE A 236 -17.74 14.01 18.77
C ILE A 236 -16.65 14.56 17.85
N ALA A 237 -15.41 14.50 18.33
CA ALA A 237 -14.26 14.92 17.51
C ALA A 237 -13.94 13.83 16.46
N PHE A 238 -14.01 14.20 15.18
CA PHE A 238 -13.48 13.41 14.09
C PHE A 238 -12.12 13.97 13.70
N GLU A 239 -11.11 13.13 13.72
CA GLU A 239 -9.79 13.50 13.19
C GLU A 239 -9.85 13.44 11.67
N ILE A 240 -9.69 14.59 11.01
CA ILE A 240 -9.49 14.64 9.55
C ILE A 240 -8.01 14.44 9.29
N ASP A 241 -7.66 13.24 8.88
CA ASP A 241 -6.27 12.85 8.62
C ASP A 241 -5.86 13.02 7.14
N ALA A 242 -4.62 12.61 6.84
CA ALA A 242 -4.07 12.64 5.49
C ALA A 242 -4.88 11.82 4.49
N HIS A 243 -5.46 10.71 4.95
CA HIS A 243 -6.24 9.80 4.10
C HIS A 243 -7.49 10.50 3.55
N ALA A 244 -8.30 11.10 4.44
CA ALA A 244 -9.53 11.77 4.06
C ALA A 244 -9.23 12.95 3.10
N THR A 245 -8.19 13.73 3.40
CA THR A 245 -7.78 14.85 2.54
C THR A 245 -7.37 14.37 1.16
N PHE A 246 -6.55 13.32 1.06
CA PHE A 246 -6.07 12.79 -0.21
C PHE A 246 -7.21 12.29 -1.12
N ILE A 247 -8.18 11.55 -0.56
CA ILE A 247 -9.33 11.05 -1.33
C ILE A 247 -10.18 12.20 -1.87
N VAL A 248 -10.42 13.22 -1.04
CA VAL A 248 -11.21 14.40 -1.44
C VAL A 248 -10.49 15.22 -2.51
N ASP A 249 -9.18 15.42 -2.36
CA ASP A 249 -8.38 16.17 -3.33
C ASP A 249 -8.31 15.41 -4.68
N LEU A 250 -8.20 14.09 -4.67
CA LEU A 250 -8.27 13.26 -5.87
C LEU A 250 -9.64 13.38 -6.57
N ALA A 251 -10.73 13.28 -5.81
CA ALA A 251 -12.07 13.44 -6.35
C ALA A 251 -12.27 14.86 -6.94
N ARG A 252 -11.77 15.90 -6.26
CA ARG A 252 -11.78 17.28 -6.76
C ARG A 252 -10.97 17.43 -8.04
N ALA A 253 -9.77 16.84 -8.10
CA ALA A 253 -8.92 16.93 -9.27
C ALA A 253 -9.62 16.39 -10.52
N ILE A 254 -10.31 15.26 -10.40
CA ILE A 254 -11.08 14.67 -11.49
C ILE A 254 -12.35 15.50 -11.80
N ALA A 255 -13.14 15.84 -10.77
CA ALA A 255 -14.43 16.50 -10.96
C ALA A 255 -14.31 17.91 -11.53
N PHE A 256 -13.26 18.65 -11.17
CA PHE A 256 -13.04 20.04 -11.54
C PHE A 256 -11.88 20.26 -12.50
N ASN A 257 -11.24 19.17 -12.98
CA ASN A 257 -10.12 19.20 -13.92
C ASN A 257 -8.98 20.13 -13.48
N THR A 258 -8.56 20.01 -12.20
CA THR A 258 -7.60 20.95 -11.61
C THR A 258 -6.14 20.69 -11.96
N HIS A 259 -5.84 19.54 -12.58
CA HIS A 259 -4.49 19.12 -12.95
C HIS A 259 -3.52 19.07 -11.75
N GLU A 260 -4.01 18.51 -10.65
CA GLU A 260 -3.20 18.32 -9.44
C GLU A 260 -2.10 17.29 -9.63
N ARG A 261 -0.92 17.57 -9.04
CA ARG A 261 0.18 16.61 -9.02
C ARG A 261 0.04 15.67 -7.82
N MET A 262 -0.15 14.39 -8.10
CA MET A 262 -0.38 13.36 -7.08
C MET A 262 0.48 12.12 -7.38
N VAL A 263 0.91 11.37 -6.35
CA VAL A 263 1.53 10.05 -6.54
C VAL A 263 0.42 9.02 -6.62
N MET A 264 0.35 8.30 -7.75
CA MET A 264 -0.75 7.41 -8.07
C MET A 264 -0.24 6.03 -8.49
N ILE A 265 -1.09 5.00 -8.30
CA ILE A 265 -0.87 3.65 -8.83
C ILE A 265 -1.49 3.61 -10.23
N VAL A 266 -0.65 3.45 -11.24
CA VAL A 266 -1.04 3.46 -12.65
C VAL A 266 -0.29 2.38 -13.43
N GLU A 267 -0.78 2.03 -14.61
CA GLU A 267 -0.02 1.22 -15.55
C GLU A 267 1.21 2.00 -16.03
N ASN A 268 2.36 1.31 -16.15
CA ASN A 268 3.64 1.98 -16.44
C ASN A 268 3.63 2.73 -17.76
N ASN A 269 3.18 2.10 -18.85
CA ASN A 269 3.10 2.72 -20.19
C ASN A 269 4.30 3.62 -20.53
N GLY A 270 5.53 3.20 -20.15
CA GLY A 270 6.78 3.93 -20.41
C GLY A 270 7.14 5.01 -19.39
N ALA A 271 6.36 5.23 -18.34
CA ALA A 271 6.70 6.20 -17.27
C ALA A 271 8.06 5.88 -16.63
N ILE A 272 8.34 4.61 -16.38
CA ILE A 272 9.66 4.08 -16.02
C ILE A 272 10.22 3.38 -17.28
N ALA A 273 11.17 4.02 -17.95
CA ALA A 273 11.60 3.66 -19.32
C ALA A 273 12.26 2.28 -19.45
N ASN A 274 12.78 1.69 -18.38
CA ASN A 274 13.39 0.35 -18.38
C ASN A 274 12.59 -0.64 -17.50
N PHE A 275 11.27 -0.48 -17.45
CA PHE A 275 10.37 -1.36 -16.72
C PHE A 275 9.20 -1.81 -17.61
N PRO A 276 8.59 -2.98 -17.40
CA PRO A 276 7.50 -3.48 -18.27
C PRO A 276 6.33 -2.49 -18.36
N ASP A 277 5.85 -2.25 -19.58
CA ASP A 277 4.76 -1.30 -19.82
C ASP A 277 3.46 -1.70 -19.13
N ASP A 278 3.18 -2.98 -19.02
CA ASP A 278 2.01 -3.59 -18.40
C ASP A 278 2.13 -3.81 -16.89
N ALA A 279 3.12 -3.21 -16.24
CA ALA A 279 3.28 -3.28 -14.78
C ALA A 279 2.48 -2.15 -14.10
N MET A 280 1.81 -2.46 -13.00
CA MET A 280 1.24 -1.43 -12.15
C MET A 280 2.37 -0.79 -11.32
N VAL A 281 2.60 0.50 -11.52
CA VAL A 281 3.67 1.27 -10.84
C VAL A 281 3.07 2.41 -10.02
N GLU A 282 3.80 2.86 -9.00
CA GLU A 282 3.44 4.02 -8.20
C GLU A 282 4.39 5.16 -8.54
N VAL A 283 3.87 6.20 -9.20
CA VAL A 283 4.64 7.33 -9.74
C VAL A 283 3.86 8.64 -9.61
N PRO A 284 4.54 9.81 -9.63
CA PRO A 284 3.86 11.09 -9.76
C PRO A 284 3.08 11.19 -11.08
N CYS A 285 1.85 11.67 -10.98
CA CYS A 285 0.92 11.89 -12.09
C CYS A 285 0.38 13.32 -12.05
N ILE A 286 -0.11 13.81 -13.18
CA ILE A 286 -1.02 14.96 -13.24
C ILE A 286 -2.44 14.38 -13.34
N VAL A 287 -3.32 14.79 -12.44
CA VAL A 287 -4.68 14.27 -12.36
C VAL A 287 -5.67 15.33 -12.84
N GLY A 288 -6.37 15.01 -13.90
CA GLY A 288 -7.45 15.82 -14.48
C GLY A 288 -8.74 15.01 -14.65
N SER A 289 -9.70 15.53 -15.41
CA SER A 289 -11.01 14.90 -15.67
C SER A 289 -10.91 13.50 -16.29
N ASP A 290 -9.86 13.25 -17.07
CA ASP A 290 -9.63 11.98 -17.76
C ASP A 290 -8.83 10.99 -16.89
N GLY A 291 -8.56 11.35 -15.63
CA GLY A 291 -7.80 10.55 -14.68
C GLY A 291 -6.32 10.94 -14.61
N PRO A 292 -5.46 10.06 -14.08
CA PRO A 292 -4.03 10.32 -13.89
C PRO A 292 -3.22 10.13 -15.18
N GLU A 293 -2.39 11.12 -15.52
CA GLU A 293 -1.35 11.04 -16.54
C GLU A 293 0.02 10.90 -15.86
N ALA A 294 0.70 9.77 -16.08
CA ALA A 294 1.97 9.48 -15.45
C ALA A 294 3.09 10.41 -15.92
N LEU A 295 3.85 10.98 -15.00
CA LEU A 295 5.04 11.73 -15.32
C LEU A 295 6.24 10.80 -15.55
N ALA A 296 6.97 11.00 -16.64
CA ALA A 296 8.15 10.23 -16.95
C ALA A 296 9.22 10.30 -15.84
N GLN A 297 9.64 9.14 -15.34
CA GLN A 297 10.70 9.00 -14.34
C GLN A 297 12.06 8.66 -14.98
N GLY A 298 12.08 8.32 -16.30
CA GLY A 298 13.27 7.88 -16.98
C GLY A 298 13.69 6.46 -16.61
N LYS A 299 15.00 6.17 -16.70
CA LYS A 299 15.54 4.86 -16.32
C LYS A 299 15.85 4.82 -14.83
N ILE A 300 15.44 3.73 -14.19
CA ILE A 300 15.77 3.45 -12.79
C ILE A 300 17.02 2.57 -12.69
N PRO A 301 17.77 2.63 -11.56
CA PRO A 301 18.97 1.82 -11.38
C PRO A 301 18.70 0.33 -11.33
N SER A 302 19.70 -0.47 -11.72
CA SER A 302 19.56 -1.94 -11.85
C SER A 302 19.16 -2.64 -10.56
N PHE A 303 19.62 -2.16 -9.40
CA PHE A 303 19.26 -2.76 -8.11
C PHE A 303 17.77 -2.62 -7.82
N GLN A 304 17.22 -1.41 -7.93
CA GLN A 304 15.80 -1.14 -7.73
C GLN A 304 14.95 -1.82 -8.81
N GLN A 305 15.41 -1.79 -10.07
CA GLN A 305 14.74 -2.48 -11.18
C GLN A 305 14.56 -3.98 -10.90
N ALA A 306 15.63 -4.66 -10.47
CA ALA A 306 15.60 -6.09 -10.18
C ALA A 306 14.65 -6.43 -9.01
N LEU A 307 14.68 -5.63 -7.95
CA LEU A 307 13.78 -5.79 -6.81
C LEU A 307 12.32 -5.57 -7.19
N MET A 308 12.03 -4.50 -7.93
CA MET A 308 10.68 -4.19 -8.41
C MET A 308 10.18 -5.26 -9.39
N PHE A 309 11.05 -5.75 -10.29
CA PHE A 309 10.68 -6.79 -11.25
C PHE A 309 10.31 -8.09 -10.55
N GLN A 310 11.06 -8.48 -9.53
CA GLN A 310 10.71 -9.63 -8.69
C GLN A 310 9.34 -9.44 -8.03
N GLN A 311 9.09 -8.29 -7.42
CA GLN A 311 7.84 -8.03 -6.69
C GLN A 311 6.63 -7.93 -7.63
N VAL A 312 6.71 -7.22 -8.75
CA VAL A 312 5.60 -7.13 -9.72
C VAL A 312 5.28 -8.49 -10.33
N THR A 313 6.29 -9.36 -10.51
CA THR A 313 6.06 -10.74 -10.97
C THR A 313 5.29 -11.56 -9.94
N VAL A 314 5.55 -11.37 -8.65
CA VAL A 314 4.73 -11.97 -7.57
C VAL A 314 3.27 -11.53 -7.68
N GLU A 315 3.02 -10.24 -7.84
CA GLU A 315 1.67 -9.67 -7.94
C GLU A 315 0.92 -10.22 -9.17
N LYS A 316 1.58 -10.29 -10.32
CA LYS A 316 1.03 -10.91 -11.54
C LYS A 316 0.71 -12.40 -11.34
N LEU A 317 1.62 -13.17 -10.75
CA LEU A 317 1.40 -14.59 -10.48
C LEU A 317 0.22 -14.84 -9.52
N VAL A 318 -0.02 -13.95 -8.56
CA VAL A 318 -1.20 -14.01 -7.67
C VAL A 318 -2.49 -13.83 -8.47
N VAL A 319 -2.53 -12.86 -9.38
CA VAL A 319 -3.70 -12.62 -10.25
C VAL A 319 -3.91 -13.79 -11.22
N GLU A 320 -2.83 -14.29 -11.82
CA GLU A 320 -2.88 -15.49 -12.67
C GLU A 320 -3.39 -16.72 -11.90
N ALA A 321 -2.90 -16.91 -10.65
CA ALA A 321 -3.37 -17.99 -9.78
C ALA A 321 -4.87 -17.86 -9.48
N TYR A 322 -5.37 -16.64 -9.29
CA TYR A 322 -6.80 -16.38 -9.11
C TYR A 322 -7.61 -16.74 -10.34
N VAL A 323 -7.19 -16.29 -11.53
CA VAL A 323 -7.90 -16.49 -12.79
C VAL A 323 -7.94 -17.97 -13.20
N GLU A 324 -6.79 -18.63 -13.10
CA GLU A 324 -6.64 -20.03 -13.52
C GLU A 324 -7.00 -21.02 -12.39
N LYS A 325 -7.30 -20.55 -11.20
CA LYS A 325 -7.48 -21.36 -9.99
C LYS A 325 -6.29 -22.28 -9.74
N SER A 326 -5.09 -21.78 -10.02
CA SER A 326 -3.88 -22.60 -10.05
C SER A 326 -3.10 -22.57 -8.73
N TYR A 327 -3.07 -23.71 -8.05
CA TYR A 327 -2.21 -23.95 -6.91
C TYR A 327 -0.73 -23.75 -7.26
N GLN A 328 -0.31 -24.22 -8.43
CA GLN A 328 1.08 -24.11 -8.87
C GLN A 328 1.52 -22.65 -9.02
N LYS A 329 0.72 -21.79 -9.63
CA LYS A 329 1.04 -20.36 -9.78
C LYS A 329 1.11 -19.65 -8.43
N MET A 330 0.22 -19.98 -7.50
CA MET A 330 0.27 -19.44 -6.15
C MET A 330 1.54 -19.91 -5.41
N TRP A 331 1.93 -21.16 -5.56
CA TRP A 331 3.20 -21.64 -5.01
C TRP A 331 4.41 -20.93 -5.63
N GLN A 332 4.39 -20.68 -6.94
CA GLN A 332 5.43 -19.90 -7.62
C GLN A 332 5.48 -18.46 -7.09
N ALA A 333 4.34 -17.80 -6.91
CA ALA A 333 4.25 -16.45 -6.33
C ALA A 333 4.89 -16.39 -4.93
N LEU A 334 4.51 -17.31 -4.05
CA LEU A 334 5.07 -17.41 -2.71
C LEU A 334 6.57 -17.73 -2.74
N THR A 335 7.00 -18.64 -3.62
CA THR A 335 8.42 -19.00 -3.77
C THR A 335 9.27 -17.84 -4.27
N LEU A 336 8.73 -17.02 -5.16
CA LEU A 336 9.41 -15.84 -5.71
C LEU A 336 9.41 -14.66 -4.73
N SER A 337 8.47 -14.62 -3.80
CA SER A 337 8.42 -13.55 -2.80
C SER A 337 9.71 -13.49 -2.00
N LYS A 338 10.33 -12.30 -1.98
CA LYS A 338 11.57 -12.05 -1.22
C LYS A 338 11.43 -12.29 0.29
N THR A 339 10.20 -12.37 0.77
CA THR A 339 9.89 -12.55 2.20
C THR A 339 9.88 -14.01 2.65
N ILE A 340 9.98 -14.97 1.72
CA ILE A 340 9.88 -16.40 1.99
C ILE A 340 11.22 -17.07 1.65
N PRO A 341 11.82 -17.85 2.56
CA PRO A 341 13.20 -18.29 2.41
C PRO A 341 13.40 -19.44 1.42
N SER A 342 12.37 -20.24 1.11
CA SER A 342 12.51 -21.39 0.21
C SER A 342 11.18 -21.88 -0.36
N ALA A 343 11.24 -22.60 -1.49
CA ALA A 343 10.09 -23.23 -2.11
C ALA A 343 9.41 -24.28 -1.20
N LYS A 344 10.15 -24.92 -0.28
CA LYS A 344 9.55 -25.83 0.70
C LYS A 344 8.69 -25.07 1.71
N VAL A 345 9.22 -23.99 2.29
CA VAL A 345 8.46 -23.13 3.22
C VAL A 345 7.26 -22.53 2.51
N ALA A 346 7.43 -22.06 1.26
CA ALA A 346 6.34 -21.54 0.44
C ALA A 346 5.21 -22.57 0.25
N LYS A 347 5.56 -23.85 0.04
CA LYS A 347 4.58 -24.91 -0.13
C LYS A 347 3.82 -25.21 1.17
N ASP A 348 4.55 -25.43 2.25
CA ASP A 348 3.96 -25.76 3.55
C ASP A 348 3.03 -24.61 4.03
N LEU A 349 3.46 -23.37 3.81
CA LEU A 349 2.65 -22.17 4.09
C LEU A 349 1.41 -22.09 3.18
N LEU A 350 1.54 -22.39 1.89
CA LEU A 350 0.40 -22.38 0.97
C LEU A 350 -0.67 -23.40 1.36
N ASP A 351 -0.28 -24.59 1.76
CA ASP A 351 -1.21 -25.62 2.23
C ASP A 351 -2.06 -25.11 3.42
N ASP A 352 -1.41 -24.44 4.39
CA ASP A 352 -2.10 -23.83 5.52
C ASP A 352 -2.98 -22.63 5.09
N LEU A 353 -2.49 -21.76 4.21
CA LEU A 353 -3.27 -20.62 3.71
C LEU A 353 -4.52 -21.05 2.94
N VAL A 354 -4.43 -22.10 2.11
CA VAL A 354 -5.58 -22.68 1.41
C VAL A 354 -6.61 -23.19 2.42
N SER A 355 -6.16 -23.93 3.43
CA SER A 355 -7.03 -24.46 4.49
C SER A 355 -7.72 -23.37 5.30
N GLU A 356 -6.98 -22.32 5.68
CA GLU A 356 -7.50 -21.25 6.54
C GLU A 356 -8.40 -20.25 5.80
N ASN A 357 -8.21 -20.09 4.48
CA ASN A 357 -9.04 -19.19 3.67
C ASN A 357 -10.33 -19.85 3.18
N GLY A 358 -10.39 -21.18 3.00
CA GLY A 358 -11.61 -21.89 2.64
C GLY A 358 -12.34 -21.26 1.45
N ASP A 359 -13.64 -20.97 1.64
CA ASP A 359 -14.51 -20.41 0.60
C ASP A 359 -14.18 -18.95 0.21
N TYR A 360 -13.29 -18.27 0.93
CA TYR A 360 -12.83 -16.92 0.54
C TYR A 360 -11.91 -16.92 -0.68
N TRP A 361 -11.25 -18.04 -0.96
CA TRP A 361 -10.41 -18.21 -2.13
C TRP A 361 -11.13 -19.01 -3.21
N PRO A 362 -10.84 -18.78 -4.50
CA PRO A 362 -11.23 -19.72 -5.53
C PRO A 362 -10.58 -21.07 -5.22
N GLY A 363 -11.31 -22.17 -5.39
CA GLY A 363 -10.76 -23.51 -5.16
C GLY A 363 -9.54 -23.76 -6.05
N LEU A 364 -8.32 -23.75 -5.47
CA LEU A 364 -7.07 -23.97 -6.20
C LEU A 364 -6.87 -25.46 -6.49
N HIS A 365 -6.39 -25.80 -7.69
CA HIS A 365 -6.12 -27.16 -8.16
C HIS A 365 -4.85 -27.27 -8.99
#